data_eb72603572d33fc367006e425b311425
#
_entry.id   eb72603572d33fc367006e425b311425
#
_cell.length_a   1.000
_cell.length_b   1.000
_cell.length_c   1.000
_cell.angle_alpha   90.00
_cell.angle_beta   90.00
_cell.angle_gamma   90.00
#
_symmetry.space_group_name_H-M   'P 1'
#
loop_
_entity.id
_entity.type
_entity.pdbx_description
1 polymer ?
#
loop_
_entity_poly.entity_id
_entity_poly.type
_entity_poly.pdbx_seq_one_letter_code
_entity_poly.pdbx_strand_id
1 'polypeptide(L)'
;VISHANWIDAQYDFPSEVAVKVFKGEVTSDGYPHDELEACLQAGHHNNLVKSIAQVDDGKELALVMELIPNSYYNLGLPPTLETCTRDTFPQGFTLTIEQMNSIVEQMVDVFNHLHDNKVCHGDLYAHNTLVNEQGEMIFGDFGAASIYGYLSDEQQAAIRAIESRALKYFIEDVFSVCEASESASQAFERLVALAA
;
A
#
# COMPACT_ATOMS: atom_id res chain seq x y z
N VAL A 1 -1.56 -14.51 -8.43
CA VAL A 1 -0.38 -15.24 -7.91
C VAL A 1 0.86 -14.41 -8.20
N ILE A 2 1.70 -14.20 -7.18
CA ILE A 2 2.98 -13.49 -7.33
C ILE A 2 4.09 -14.55 -7.33
N SER A 3 5.01 -14.45 -8.28
CA SER A 3 6.14 -15.36 -8.44
C SER A 3 7.45 -14.57 -8.61
N HIS A 4 8.53 -15.08 -8.04
CA HIS A 4 9.87 -14.59 -8.32
C HIS A 4 10.28 -15.07 -9.73
N ALA A 5 10.86 -14.18 -10.53
CA ALA A 5 11.28 -14.45 -11.89
C ALA A 5 12.60 -13.73 -12.22
N ASN A 6 13.27 -14.24 -13.26
CA ASN A 6 14.45 -13.58 -13.81
C ASN A 6 14.09 -12.84 -15.10
N TRP A 7 14.49 -11.58 -15.21
CA TRP A 7 14.39 -10.82 -16.45
C TRP A 7 15.56 -11.21 -17.35
N ILE A 8 15.27 -11.77 -18.52
CA ILE A 8 16.29 -12.31 -19.43
C ILE A 8 16.57 -11.43 -20.66
N ASP A 9 15.74 -10.41 -20.90
CA ASP A 9 15.93 -9.52 -22.05
C ASP A 9 16.92 -8.39 -21.72
N ALA A 10 18.08 -8.43 -22.34
CA ALA A 10 19.15 -7.45 -22.14
C ALA A 10 18.91 -6.11 -22.88
N GLN A 11 17.80 -5.95 -23.64
CA GLN A 11 17.50 -4.70 -24.34
C GLN A 11 17.07 -3.58 -23.39
N TYR A 12 16.60 -3.95 -22.20
CA TYR A 12 16.10 -3.04 -21.18
C TYR A 12 16.99 -3.08 -19.95
N ASP A 13 17.31 -1.91 -19.41
CA ASP A 13 18.05 -1.76 -18.15
C ASP A 13 17.14 -1.96 -16.95
N PHE A 14 16.61 -3.18 -16.83
CA PHE A 14 15.77 -3.61 -15.72
C PHE A 14 16.54 -4.47 -14.72
N PRO A 15 16.09 -4.57 -13.46
CA PRO A 15 16.65 -5.52 -12.50
C PRO A 15 16.61 -6.95 -13.06
N SER A 16 17.68 -7.71 -12.82
CA SER A 16 17.74 -9.11 -13.25
C SER A 16 16.72 -10.02 -12.55
N GLU A 17 16.35 -9.66 -11.32
CA GLU A 17 15.36 -10.37 -10.53
C GLU A 17 14.12 -9.47 -10.33
N VAL A 18 12.95 -10.02 -10.55
CA VAL A 18 11.68 -9.31 -10.54
C VAL A 18 10.59 -10.17 -9.87
N ALA A 19 9.53 -9.50 -9.39
CA ALA A 19 8.29 -10.15 -8.99
C ALA A 19 7.28 -10.05 -10.13
N VAL A 20 6.57 -11.14 -10.44
CA VAL A 20 5.55 -11.17 -11.48
C VAL A 20 4.21 -11.55 -10.86
N LYS A 21 3.24 -10.63 -10.91
CA LYS A 21 1.85 -10.86 -10.51
C LYS A 21 1.05 -11.26 -11.75
N VAL A 22 0.70 -12.54 -11.86
CA VAL A 22 -0.19 -13.02 -12.94
C VAL A 22 -1.62 -12.93 -12.45
N PHE A 23 -2.44 -12.19 -13.20
CA PHE A 23 -3.86 -12.08 -12.94
C PHE A 23 -4.59 -13.32 -13.45
N LYS A 24 -5.47 -13.89 -12.64
CA LYS A 24 -6.24 -15.10 -12.98
C LYS A 24 -7.71 -14.75 -13.08
N GLY A 25 -8.27 -15.02 -14.27
CA GLY A 25 -9.69 -14.81 -14.53
C GLY A 25 -10.02 -13.39 -14.96
N GLU A 26 -11.28 -13.17 -15.30
CA GLU A 26 -11.80 -11.87 -15.76
C GLU A 26 -12.11 -10.92 -14.59
N VAL A 27 -12.37 -11.48 -13.40
CA VAL A 27 -12.70 -10.73 -12.17
C VAL A 27 -11.98 -11.39 -10.99
N THR A 28 -11.37 -10.58 -10.13
CA THR A 28 -10.79 -10.99 -8.85
C THR A 28 -11.77 -10.72 -7.70
N SER A 29 -11.43 -11.10 -6.45
CA SER A 29 -12.19 -10.74 -5.25
C SER A 29 -12.36 -9.24 -5.08
N ASP A 30 -11.40 -8.45 -5.58
CA ASP A 30 -11.26 -7.02 -5.29
C ASP A 30 -11.65 -6.14 -6.49
N GLY A 31 -11.77 -6.73 -7.69
CA GLY A 31 -12.18 -6.01 -8.90
C GLY A 31 -11.65 -6.62 -10.20
N TYR A 32 -11.58 -5.80 -11.23
CA TYR A 32 -11.04 -6.20 -12.52
C TYR A 32 -9.52 -6.02 -12.58
N PRO A 33 -8.76 -6.99 -13.11
CA PRO A 33 -7.31 -6.87 -13.27
C PRO A 33 -6.84 -5.62 -14.03
N HIS A 34 -7.61 -5.20 -15.03
CA HIS A 34 -7.32 -3.98 -15.77
C HIS A 34 -7.43 -2.71 -14.91
N ASP A 35 -8.41 -2.64 -14.00
CA ASP A 35 -8.59 -1.49 -13.12
C ASP A 35 -7.40 -1.37 -12.13
N GLU A 36 -6.93 -2.49 -11.58
CA GLU A 36 -5.72 -2.53 -10.77
C GLU A 36 -4.51 -2.01 -11.54
N LEU A 37 -4.31 -2.50 -12.77
CA LEU A 37 -3.20 -2.09 -13.61
C LEU A 37 -3.28 -0.60 -13.97
N GLU A 38 -4.44 -0.11 -14.38
CA GLU A 38 -4.65 1.31 -14.68
C GLU A 38 -4.38 2.20 -13.46
N ALA A 39 -4.84 1.78 -12.27
CA ALA A 39 -4.57 2.50 -11.03
C ALA A 39 -3.07 2.54 -10.69
N CYS A 40 -2.34 1.43 -10.87
CA CYS A 40 -0.88 1.39 -10.72
C CYS A 40 -0.17 2.36 -11.68
N LEU A 41 -0.57 2.38 -12.95
CA LEU A 41 0.00 3.27 -13.96
C LEU A 41 -0.31 4.74 -13.67
N GLN A 42 -1.55 5.03 -13.25
CA GLN A 42 -1.99 6.38 -12.90
C GLN A 42 -1.30 6.90 -11.63
N ALA A 43 -1.11 6.04 -10.63
CA ALA A 43 -0.37 6.36 -9.41
C ALA A 43 1.08 6.74 -9.73
N GLY A 44 1.69 6.09 -10.72
CA GLY A 44 3.06 6.36 -11.11
C GLY A 44 4.08 5.93 -10.05
N HIS A 45 5.25 6.60 -10.06
CA HIS A 45 6.35 6.24 -9.18
C HIS A 45 6.30 7.02 -7.85
N HIS A 46 6.43 6.28 -6.75
CA HIS A 46 6.69 6.79 -5.41
C HIS A 46 7.62 5.83 -4.66
N ASN A 47 8.54 6.35 -3.83
CA ASN A 47 9.56 5.52 -3.16
C ASN A 47 8.96 4.49 -2.20
N ASN A 48 7.80 4.78 -1.64
CA ASN A 48 7.10 3.93 -0.67
C ASN A 48 5.93 3.14 -1.29
N LEU A 49 5.81 3.12 -2.62
CA LEU A 49 4.89 2.23 -3.35
C LEU A 49 5.66 1.09 -4.02
N VAL A 50 5.01 -0.07 -4.12
CA VAL A 50 5.51 -1.17 -4.93
C VAL A 50 5.73 -0.67 -6.36
N LYS A 51 6.97 -0.77 -6.84
CA LYS A 51 7.35 -0.23 -8.14
C LYS A 51 6.97 -1.18 -9.26
N SER A 52 6.06 -0.74 -10.10
CA SER A 52 5.72 -1.41 -11.35
C SER A 52 6.80 -1.13 -12.41
N ILE A 53 7.33 -2.18 -13.05
CA ILE A 53 8.40 -2.10 -14.06
C ILE A 53 7.83 -2.22 -15.46
N ALA A 54 6.98 -3.24 -15.68
CA ALA A 54 6.43 -3.56 -16.99
C ALA A 54 5.08 -4.27 -16.85
N GLN A 55 4.34 -4.25 -17.93
CA GLN A 55 3.10 -5.00 -18.13
C GLN A 55 3.32 -6.06 -19.20
N VAL A 56 2.71 -7.22 -19.00
CA VAL A 56 2.61 -8.27 -20.02
C VAL A 56 1.12 -8.48 -20.31
N ASP A 57 0.74 -8.33 -21.58
CA ASP A 57 -0.59 -8.63 -22.10
C ASP A 57 -0.41 -9.31 -23.46
N ASP A 58 -0.68 -10.60 -23.52
CA ASP A 58 -0.62 -11.38 -24.76
C ASP A 58 -2.02 -11.71 -25.33
N GLY A 59 -3.05 -11.07 -24.78
CA GLY A 59 -4.46 -11.28 -25.12
C GLY A 59 -5.08 -12.55 -24.50
N LYS A 60 -4.32 -13.30 -23.68
CA LYS A 60 -4.77 -14.45 -22.90
C LYS A 60 -4.45 -14.31 -21.42
N GLU A 61 -3.27 -13.80 -21.12
CA GLU A 61 -2.81 -13.59 -19.76
C GLU A 61 -2.39 -12.12 -19.59
N LEU A 62 -2.80 -11.55 -18.48
CA LEU A 62 -2.38 -10.23 -18.01
C LEU A 62 -1.44 -10.42 -16.82
N ALA A 63 -0.29 -9.79 -16.84
CA ALA A 63 0.63 -9.79 -15.71
C ALA A 63 1.29 -8.43 -15.50
N LEU A 64 1.59 -8.15 -14.23
CA LEU A 64 2.34 -7.00 -13.80
C LEU A 64 3.73 -7.46 -13.33
N VAL A 65 4.78 -6.86 -13.90
CA VAL A 65 6.16 -7.06 -13.48
C VAL A 65 6.54 -5.94 -12.53
N MET A 66 7.02 -6.30 -11.37
CA MET A 66 7.34 -5.38 -10.27
C MET A 66 8.77 -5.58 -9.79
N GLU A 67 9.32 -4.55 -9.17
CA GLU A 67 10.58 -4.67 -8.45
C GLU A 67 10.46 -5.69 -7.31
N LEU A 68 11.51 -6.51 -7.14
CA LEU A 68 11.56 -7.49 -6.07
C LEU A 68 11.84 -6.77 -4.75
N ILE A 69 10.92 -6.93 -3.80
CA ILE A 69 11.06 -6.35 -2.47
C ILE A 69 12.12 -7.15 -1.69
N PRO A 70 13.08 -6.49 -1.03
CA PRO A 70 14.12 -7.17 -0.26
C PRO A 70 13.54 -8.05 0.87
N ASN A 71 14.22 -9.16 1.15
CA ASN A 71 13.82 -10.11 2.21
C ASN A 71 13.88 -9.53 3.63
N SER A 72 14.43 -8.33 3.81
CA SER A 72 14.42 -7.60 5.09
C SER A 72 13.06 -6.99 5.43
N TYR A 73 12.13 -6.96 4.46
CA TYR A 73 10.78 -6.46 4.69
C TYR A 73 9.83 -7.59 5.08
N TYR A 74 8.91 -7.29 5.97
CA TYR A 74 7.85 -8.19 6.43
C TYR A 74 6.51 -7.44 6.52
N ASN A 75 5.38 -8.16 6.49
CA ASN A 75 4.07 -7.53 6.64
C ASN A 75 3.95 -6.90 8.04
N LEU A 76 3.53 -5.63 8.10
CA LEU A 76 3.34 -4.88 9.34
C LEU A 76 2.24 -5.51 10.20
N GLY A 77 1.14 -5.93 9.59
CA GLY A 77 -0.01 -6.52 10.27
C GLY A 77 -0.34 -7.94 9.80
N LEU A 78 -1.27 -8.56 10.50
CA LEU A 78 -1.81 -9.88 10.17
C LEU A 78 -2.93 -9.77 9.12
N PRO A 79 -3.13 -10.80 8.27
CA PRO A 79 -4.26 -10.84 7.37
C PRO A 79 -5.59 -10.75 8.13
N PRO A 80 -6.61 -10.06 7.57
CA PRO A 80 -7.91 -9.92 8.21
C PRO A 80 -8.66 -11.26 8.26
N THR A 81 -9.52 -11.38 9.27
CA THR A 81 -10.54 -12.44 9.38
C THR A 81 -11.93 -11.80 9.35
N LEU A 82 -12.98 -12.60 9.26
CA LEU A 82 -14.36 -12.09 9.37
C LEU A 82 -14.63 -11.32 10.69
N GLU A 83 -13.88 -11.62 11.73
CA GLU A 83 -14.01 -11.00 13.06
C GLU A 83 -13.14 -9.73 13.19
N THR A 84 -12.09 -9.61 12.38
CA THR A 84 -11.08 -8.54 12.49
C THR A 84 -10.99 -7.63 11.24
N CYS A 85 -11.89 -7.81 10.25
CA CYS A 85 -11.82 -7.10 8.97
C CYS A 85 -12.06 -5.58 9.04
N THR A 86 -12.40 -5.04 10.21
CA THR A 86 -12.64 -3.59 10.38
C THR A 86 -11.46 -2.83 10.97
N ARG A 87 -10.47 -3.51 11.52
CA ARG A 87 -9.29 -2.93 12.16
C ARG A 87 -8.07 -3.81 11.93
N ASP A 88 -6.90 -3.20 11.94
CA ASP A 88 -5.64 -3.94 11.86
C ASP A 88 -5.38 -4.77 13.10
N THR A 89 -4.76 -5.92 12.89
CA THR A 89 -4.28 -6.79 13.95
C THR A 89 -2.81 -7.11 13.75
N PHE A 90 -2.11 -7.35 14.84
CA PHE A 90 -0.66 -7.55 14.86
C PHE A 90 -0.29 -8.85 15.55
N PRO A 91 0.91 -9.41 15.27
CA PRO A 91 1.39 -10.60 15.99
C PRO A 91 1.46 -10.34 17.49
N GLN A 92 1.20 -11.38 18.29
CA GLN A 92 1.28 -11.29 19.75
C GLN A 92 2.69 -10.87 20.19
N GLY A 93 2.79 -9.81 21.00
CA GLY A 93 4.05 -9.26 21.49
C GLY A 93 4.80 -8.39 20.47
N PHE A 94 4.21 -8.12 19.31
CA PHE A 94 4.77 -7.15 18.37
C PHE A 94 4.72 -5.75 18.96
N THR A 95 5.83 -5.02 18.88
CA THR A 95 5.93 -3.63 19.34
C THR A 95 6.77 -2.81 18.37
N LEU A 96 6.43 -1.55 18.22
CA LEU A 96 7.18 -0.56 17.45
C LEU A 96 7.81 0.46 18.40
N THR A 97 9.02 0.91 18.09
CA THR A 97 9.56 2.12 18.72
C THR A 97 8.82 3.36 18.21
N ILE A 98 8.97 4.48 18.92
CA ILE A 98 8.39 5.78 18.52
C ILE A 98 8.94 6.19 17.14
N GLU A 99 10.23 5.98 16.90
CA GLU A 99 10.89 6.31 15.64
C GLU A 99 10.32 5.49 14.48
N GLN A 100 10.14 4.19 14.68
CA GLN A 100 9.51 3.32 13.66
C GLN A 100 8.07 3.73 13.39
N MET A 101 7.26 3.97 14.43
CA MET A 101 5.88 4.44 14.27
C MET A 101 5.84 5.77 13.50
N ASN A 102 6.63 6.75 13.85
CA ASN A 102 6.69 8.03 13.15
C ASN A 102 7.06 7.85 11.69
N SER A 103 8.12 7.07 11.43
CA SER A 103 8.60 6.81 10.07
C SER A 103 7.53 6.15 9.20
N ILE A 104 6.90 5.09 9.69
CA ILE A 104 5.86 4.35 8.96
C ILE A 104 4.66 5.27 8.65
N VAL A 105 4.17 6.01 9.64
CA VAL A 105 2.98 6.85 9.45
C VAL A 105 3.26 8.05 8.55
N GLU A 106 4.40 8.72 8.70
CA GLU A 106 4.79 9.85 7.84
C GLU A 106 4.91 9.40 6.37
N GLN A 107 5.55 8.26 6.12
CA GLN A 107 5.65 7.69 4.78
C GLN A 107 4.27 7.31 4.22
N MET A 108 3.35 6.75 5.03
CA MET A 108 2.00 6.44 4.60
C MET A 108 1.19 7.69 4.25
N VAL A 109 1.29 8.76 5.05
CA VAL A 109 0.66 10.06 4.74
C VAL A 109 1.19 10.60 3.41
N ASP A 110 2.50 10.51 3.16
CA ASP A 110 3.11 10.95 1.90
C ASP A 110 2.60 10.14 0.70
N VAL A 111 2.49 8.82 0.85
CA VAL A 111 1.88 7.94 -0.17
C VAL A 111 0.45 8.36 -0.48
N PHE A 112 -0.39 8.61 0.54
CA PHE A 112 -1.79 9.00 0.31
C PHE A 112 -1.92 10.36 -0.35
N ASN A 113 -1.08 11.33 0.01
CA ASN A 113 -1.02 12.62 -0.67
C ASN A 113 -0.65 12.43 -2.14
N HIS A 114 0.36 11.62 -2.45
CA HIS A 114 0.78 11.29 -3.81
C HIS A 114 -0.34 10.62 -4.62
N LEU A 115 -1.03 9.63 -4.05
CA LEU A 115 -2.15 8.95 -4.71
C LEU A 115 -3.29 9.93 -5.01
N HIS A 116 -3.66 10.77 -4.05
CA HIS A 116 -4.72 11.77 -4.24
C HIS A 116 -4.36 12.86 -5.26
N ASP A 117 -3.10 13.27 -5.33
CA ASP A 117 -2.63 14.20 -6.36
C ASP A 117 -2.79 13.59 -7.76
N ASN A 118 -2.57 12.28 -7.88
CA ASN A 118 -2.76 11.50 -9.09
C ASN A 118 -4.21 11.00 -9.28
N LYS A 119 -5.17 11.39 -8.42
CA LYS A 119 -6.58 10.98 -8.51
C LYS A 119 -6.81 9.49 -8.42
N VAL A 120 -5.98 8.80 -7.66
CA VAL A 120 -6.10 7.38 -7.35
C VAL A 120 -6.59 7.23 -5.91
N CYS A 121 -7.64 6.40 -5.72
CA CYS A 121 -8.08 5.88 -4.43
C CYS A 121 -7.50 4.49 -4.29
N HIS A 122 -6.82 4.18 -3.18
CA HIS A 122 -6.28 2.84 -2.95
C HIS A 122 -7.37 1.84 -2.55
N GLY A 123 -8.26 2.25 -1.67
CA GLY A 123 -9.45 1.49 -1.29
C GLY A 123 -9.23 0.35 -0.30
N ASP A 124 -7.97 -0.03 -0.01
CA ASP A 124 -7.65 -1.17 0.87
C ASP A 124 -6.42 -0.88 1.75
N LEU A 125 -6.51 0.21 2.55
CA LEU A 125 -5.47 0.55 3.51
C LEU A 125 -5.56 -0.34 4.74
N TYR A 126 -4.62 -1.28 4.83
CA TYR A 126 -4.42 -2.16 5.98
C TYR A 126 -2.93 -2.43 6.23
N ALA A 127 -2.58 -2.69 7.49
CA ALA A 127 -1.22 -3.03 7.88
C ALA A 127 -0.70 -4.32 7.22
N HIS A 128 -1.60 -5.26 6.86
CA HIS A 128 -1.18 -6.47 6.15
C HIS A 128 -0.77 -6.23 4.68
N ASN A 129 -1.21 -5.11 4.08
CA ASN A 129 -0.79 -4.64 2.74
C ASN A 129 0.43 -3.73 2.81
N THR A 130 0.94 -3.47 4.02
CA THR A 130 2.10 -2.62 4.28
C THR A 130 3.29 -3.50 4.68
N LEU A 131 4.37 -3.41 3.92
CA LEU A 131 5.64 -4.07 4.23
C LEU A 131 6.56 -3.09 4.93
N VAL A 132 7.22 -3.53 5.99
CA VAL A 132 8.14 -2.70 6.77
C VAL A 132 9.43 -3.45 7.07
N ASN A 133 10.52 -2.72 7.32
CA ASN A 133 11.76 -3.26 7.82
C ASN A 133 12.07 -2.78 9.24
N GLU A 134 13.17 -3.25 9.82
CA GLU A 134 13.58 -2.90 11.18
C GLU A 134 13.90 -1.40 11.36
N GLN A 135 14.18 -0.67 10.30
CA GLN A 135 14.45 0.76 10.31
C GLN A 135 13.17 1.61 10.26
N GLY A 136 11.99 0.99 10.10
CA GLY A 136 10.71 1.68 9.91
C GLY A 136 10.54 2.26 8.51
N GLU A 137 11.34 1.80 7.54
CA GLU A 137 11.04 2.06 6.13
C GLU A 137 9.88 1.19 5.70
N MET A 138 9.00 1.72 4.86
CA MET A 138 7.83 0.98 4.41
C MET A 138 7.66 0.97 2.90
N ILE A 139 6.99 -0.07 2.41
CA ILE A 139 6.50 -0.20 1.03
C ILE A 139 5.02 -0.59 1.11
N PHE A 140 4.18 0.21 0.47
CA PHE A 140 2.74 -0.03 0.37
C PHE A 140 2.40 -0.58 -1.01
N GLY A 141 1.52 -1.56 -1.07
CA GLY A 141 1.17 -2.24 -2.31
C GLY A 141 -0.24 -2.77 -2.32
N ASP A 142 -0.49 -3.70 -3.23
CA ASP A 142 -1.78 -4.34 -3.52
C ASP A 142 -2.88 -3.34 -3.94
N PHE A 143 -2.82 -2.96 -5.21
CA PHE A 143 -3.79 -2.05 -5.84
C PHE A 143 -5.09 -2.77 -6.28
N GLY A 144 -5.37 -3.98 -5.77
CA GLY A 144 -6.52 -4.78 -6.17
C GLY A 144 -7.87 -4.06 -6.02
N ALA A 145 -8.02 -3.25 -4.97
CA ALA A 145 -9.22 -2.45 -4.72
C ALA A 145 -9.11 -1.00 -5.19
N ALA A 146 -8.00 -0.64 -5.85
CA ALA A 146 -7.76 0.74 -6.25
C ALA A 146 -8.65 1.18 -7.40
N SER A 147 -8.94 2.47 -7.45
CA SER A 147 -9.76 3.07 -8.52
C SER A 147 -9.30 4.49 -8.85
N ILE A 148 -9.44 4.86 -10.12
CA ILE A 148 -9.20 6.22 -10.60
C ILE A 148 -10.49 7.02 -10.42
N TYR A 149 -10.42 8.18 -9.78
CA TYR A 149 -11.60 9.00 -9.48
C TYR A 149 -11.56 10.40 -10.07
N GLY A 150 -10.56 10.72 -10.91
CA GLY A 150 -10.40 12.06 -11.50
C GLY A 150 -11.53 12.52 -12.42
N TYR A 151 -12.33 11.59 -12.94
CA TYR A 151 -13.49 11.88 -13.80
C TYR A 151 -14.77 12.21 -13.03
N LEU A 152 -14.76 12.05 -11.71
CA LEU A 152 -15.91 12.34 -10.84
C LEU A 152 -16.04 13.85 -10.60
N SER A 153 -17.21 14.31 -10.15
CA SER A 153 -17.42 15.68 -9.72
C SER A 153 -16.55 16.05 -8.52
N ASP A 154 -16.28 17.33 -8.31
CA ASP A 154 -15.47 17.82 -7.18
C ASP A 154 -16.04 17.36 -5.83
N GLU A 155 -17.37 17.32 -5.68
CA GLU A 155 -18.06 16.84 -4.48
C GLU A 155 -17.80 15.34 -4.26
N GLN A 156 -17.87 14.54 -5.32
CA GLN A 156 -17.58 13.10 -5.25
C GLN A 156 -16.09 12.83 -4.96
N GLN A 157 -15.19 13.58 -5.59
CA GLN A 157 -13.75 13.50 -5.30
C GLN A 157 -13.45 13.83 -3.84
N ALA A 158 -14.09 14.87 -3.29
CA ALA A 158 -13.96 15.23 -1.87
C ALA A 158 -14.48 14.11 -0.95
N ALA A 159 -15.58 13.46 -1.32
CA ALA A 159 -16.13 12.33 -0.56
C ALA A 159 -15.17 11.11 -0.55
N ILE A 160 -14.55 10.77 -1.68
CA ILE A 160 -13.52 9.72 -1.76
C ILE A 160 -12.34 10.05 -0.84
N ARG A 161 -11.80 11.25 -0.92
CA ARG A 161 -10.70 11.68 -0.04
C ARG A 161 -11.07 11.59 1.45
N ALA A 162 -12.30 11.98 1.82
CA ALA A 162 -12.76 11.89 3.20
C ALA A 162 -12.87 10.44 3.70
N ILE A 163 -13.23 9.49 2.82
CA ILE A 163 -13.25 8.06 3.15
C ILE A 163 -11.82 7.56 3.42
N GLU A 164 -10.87 7.88 2.55
CA GLU A 164 -9.48 7.45 2.72
C GLU A 164 -8.78 8.14 3.89
N SER A 165 -9.03 9.43 4.13
CA SER A 165 -8.55 10.12 5.34
C SER A 165 -9.04 9.45 6.62
N ARG A 166 -10.27 8.96 6.64
CA ARG A 166 -10.80 8.17 7.78
C ARG A 166 -10.08 6.83 7.93
N ALA A 167 -9.83 6.12 6.83
CA ALA A 167 -9.08 4.87 6.85
C ALA A 167 -7.65 5.11 7.36
N LEU A 168 -7.00 6.19 6.91
CA LEU A 168 -5.67 6.58 7.37
C LEU A 168 -5.62 6.88 8.87
N LYS A 169 -6.66 7.53 9.42
CA LYS A 169 -6.77 7.73 10.87
C LYS A 169 -6.86 6.42 11.64
N TYR A 170 -7.65 5.46 11.16
CA TYR A 170 -7.74 4.13 11.77
C TYR A 170 -6.41 3.38 11.70
N PHE A 171 -5.71 3.43 10.57
CA PHE A 171 -4.38 2.86 10.44
C PHE A 171 -3.40 3.48 11.46
N ILE A 172 -3.40 4.81 11.63
CA ILE A 172 -2.55 5.51 12.62
C ILE A 172 -2.90 5.06 14.04
N GLU A 173 -4.18 4.96 14.38
CA GLU A 173 -4.64 4.47 15.70
C GLU A 173 -4.17 3.04 15.95
N ASP A 174 -4.29 2.16 14.97
CA ASP A 174 -3.92 0.75 15.08
C ASP A 174 -2.40 0.59 15.21
N VAL A 175 -1.61 1.30 14.40
CA VAL A 175 -0.14 1.32 14.51
C VAL A 175 0.31 1.89 15.87
N PHE A 176 -0.35 2.95 16.35
CA PHE A 176 -0.07 3.49 17.68
C PHE A 176 -0.37 2.49 18.80
N SER A 177 -1.38 1.65 18.64
CA SER A 177 -1.77 0.65 19.66
C SER A 177 -0.67 -0.37 19.97
N VAL A 178 0.28 -0.56 19.06
CA VAL A 178 1.45 -1.44 19.21
C VAL A 178 2.77 -0.67 19.40
N CYS A 179 2.69 0.64 19.57
CA CYS A 179 3.85 1.46 19.89
C CYS A 179 4.17 1.39 21.39
N GLU A 180 5.43 1.50 21.74
CA GLU A 180 5.89 1.61 23.13
C GLU A 180 5.20 2.78 23.84
N ALA A 181 4.53 2.49 24.98
CA ALA A 181 3.77 3.50 25.72
C ALA A 181 4.71 4.53 26.37
N SER A 182 4.57 5.80 25.99
CA SER A 182 5.28 6.92 26.58
C SER A 182 4.55 8.25 26.33
N GLU A 183 4.92 9.31 27.07
CA GLU A 183 4.40 10.65 26.81
C GLU A 183 4.80 11.15 25.41
N SER A 184 6.03 10.85 24.96
CA SER A 184 6.51 11.21 23.64
C SER A 184 5.73 10.49 22.52
N ALA A 185 5.33 9.23 22.73
CA ALA A 185 4.49 8.49 21.79
C ALA A 185 3.11 9.13 21.66
N SER A 186 2.50 9.56 22.77
CA SER A 186 1.19 10.23 22.74
C SER A 186 1.24 11.57 22.03
N GLN A 187 2.28 12.37 22.23
CA GLN A 187 2.49 13.63 21.51
C GLN A 187 2.72 13.41 20.01
N ALA A 188 3.51 12.39 19.65
CA ALA A 188 3.72 12.00 18.27
C ALA A 188 2.40 11.56 17.59
N PHE A 189 1.59 10.78 18.27
CA PHE A 189 0.28 10.33 17.78
C PHE A 189 -0.65 11.51 17.46
N GLU A 190 -0.80 12.49 18.36
CA GLU A 190 -1.63 13.68 18.12
C GLU A 190 -1.17 14.45 16.87
N ARG A 191 0.15 14.59 16.69
CA ARG A 191 0.74 15.22 15.50
C ARG A 191 0.42 14.45 14.23
N LEU A 192 0.59 13.13 14.25
CA LEU A 192 0.38 12.26 13.08
C LEU A 192 -1.08 12.21 12.66
N VAL A 193 -2.01 12.16 13.61
CA VAL A 193 -3.46 12.23 13.31
C VAL A 193 -3.83 13.56 12.65
N ALA A 194 -3.18 14.66 13.04
CA ALA A 194 -3.39 15.96 12.41
C ALA A 194 -2.91 16.00 10.95
N LEU A 195 -1.88 15.23 10.57
CA LEU A 195 -1.41 15.13 9.18
C LEU A 195 -2.39 14.38 8.26
N ALA A 196 -3.24 13.51 8.83
CA ALA A 196 -4.24 12.72 8.10
C ALA A 196 -5.60 13.45 7.96
N ALA A 197 -5.70 14.68 8.41
CA ALA A 197 -6.93 15.50 8.35
C ALA A 197 -7.02 16.28 7.05
#